data_0cc0a861c81698c94b1aacd036aec4ce
#
_entry.id   0cc0a861c81698c94b1aacd036aec4ce
#
_cell.length_a   1.000
_cell.length_b   1.000
_cell.length_c   1.000
_cell.angle_alpha   90.00
_cell.angle_beta   90.00
_cell.angle_gamma   90.00
#
_symmetry.space_group_name_H-M   'P 1'
#
loop_
_entity.id
_entity.type
_entity.pdbx_description
1 polymer ?
#
loop_
_entity_poly.entity_id
_entity_poly.type
_entity_poly.pdbx_seq_one_letter_code
_entity_poly.pdbx_strand_id
1 'polypeptide(L)'
;EFGVHSAQSTVVARKLCPEGTFLPSNHALYSEISKKVMAILRQFSPIVLSVSIDEAYLDMTGTKDIYGPPQKAAEEIRKNIQNGIGLPVSIGIGPNRLVAKVCTEYAKPDGIFQIQQVEAENFFGPQPVRNLPGIGPKAEEALGNLNIFTLKQLANAPVGLLRRALGPNRADYIRPRARGIDNEPLQERGKAKSISAETTFETDISGQSEMIKIVKQLSERVGARLRKSGQLARGATIKLRYRDFTTITRQRTFPNPNDGDQIIYETAQTL
;
A
#
# COMPACT_ATOMS: atom_id res chain seq x y z
N GLU A 1 12.22 13.15 14.71
CA GLU A 1 12.72 14.19 15.62
C GLU A 1 11.71 15.34 15.74
N PHE A 2 11.21 15.91 14.63
CA PHE A 2 10.32 17.07 14.62
C PHE A 2 8.82 16.71 14.59
N GLY A 3 8.44 15.44 14.67
CA GLY A 3 7.05 14.99 14.57
C GLY A 3 6.45 15.09 13.15
N VAL A 4 7.27 15.27 12.12
CA VAL A 4 6.85 15.25 10.71
C VAL A 4 6.75 13.80 10.26
N HIS A 5 5.64 13.45 9.61
CA HIS A 5 5.37 12.09 9.13
C HIS A 5 4.69 12.07 7.75
N SER A 6 4.70 10.92 7.10
CA SER A 6 4.05 10.70 5.80
C SER A 6 2.56 11.06 5.85
N ALA A 7 2.05 11.60 4.74
CA ALA A 7 0.69 12.07 4.57
C ALA A 7 0.25 13.25 5.47
N GLN A 8 1.17 13.86 6.20
CA GLN A 8 0.89 15.08 6.94
C GLN A 8 0.76 16.27 5.99
N SER A 9 -0.12 17.22 6.34
CA SER A 9 -0.24 18.48 5.60
C SER A 9 1.11 19.23 5.59
N THR A 10 1.54 19.70 4.41
CA THR A 10 2.77 20.51 4.26
C THR A 10 2.75 21.77 5.11
N VAL A 11 1.58 22.36 5.35
CA VAL A 11 1.42 23.52 6.24
C VAL A 11 1.77 23.16 7.69
N VAL A 12 1.32 22.00 8.15
CA VAL A 12 1.65 21.49 9.50
C VAL A 12 3.11 21.09 9.57
N ALA A 13 3.62 20.39 8.56
CA ALA A 13 5.04 20.00 8.50
C ALA A 13 5.98 21.21 8.55
N ARG A 14 5.66 22.30 7.83
CA ARG A 14 6.42 23.56 7.88
C ARG A 14 6.40 24.22 9.27
N LYS A 15 5.28 24.13 9.99
CA LYS A 15 5.21 24.65 11.38
C LYS A 15 6.04 23.84 12.35
N LEU A 16 6.08 22.51 12.16
CA LEU A 16 6.86 21.61 13.02
C LEU A 16 8.36 21.65 12.73
N CYS A 17 8.74 21.87 11.47
CA CYS A 17 10.14 21.97 11.05
C CYS A 17 10.32 23.15 10.09
N PRO A 18 10.41 24.41 10.64
CA PRO A 18 10.54 25.61 9.83
C PRO A 18 11.79 25.65 8.96
N GLU A 19 12.91 25.12 9.46
CA GLU A 19 14.20 25.05 8.78
C GLU A 19 14.31 23.85 7.80
N GLY A 20 13.25 23.05 7.67
CA GLY A 20 13.23 21.88 6.80
C GLY A 20 13.26 22.26 5.32
N THR A 21 14.05 21.55 4.53
CA THR A 21 14.07 21.70 3.07
C THR A 21 12.89 20.94 2.44
N PHE A 22 12.03 21.66 1.73
CA PHE A 22 10.86 21.09 1.05
C PHE A 22 11.13 21.02 -0.44
N LEU A 23 11.25 19.80 -0.97
CA LEU A 23 11.48 19.53 -2.39
C LEU A 23 10.19 19.13 -3.09
N PRO A 24 9.99 19.52 -4.35
CA PRO A 24 8.90 18.99 -5.16
C PRO A 24 9.12 17.48 -5.41
N SER A 25 8.03 16.71 -5.39
CA SER A 25 8.10 15.29 -5.70
C SER A 25 8.44 15.03 -7.18
N ASN A 26 9.35 14.07 -7.43
CA ASN A 26 9.74 13.66 -8.79
C ASN A 26 9.39 12.19 -9.03
N HIS A 27 8.10 11.93 -9.28
CA HIS A 27 7.59 10.57 -9.50
C HIS A 27 8.22 9.84 -10.69
N ALA A 28 8.69 10.57 -11.72
CA ALA A 28 9.37 9.96 -12.86
C ALA A 28 10.71 9.36 -12.44
N LEU A 29 11.52 10.10 -11.70
CA LEU A 29 12.79 9.66 -11.14
C LEU A 29 12.58 8.49 -10.17
N TYR A 30 11.61 8.60 -9.26
CA TYR A 30 11.35 7.54 -8.29
C TYR A 30 10.94 6.23 -8.98
N SER A 31 10.13 6.31 -10.04
CA SER A 31 9.73 5.15 -10.84
C SER A 31 10.91 4.53 -11.60
N GLU A 32 11.85 5.34 -12.11
CA GLU A 32 13.05 4.87 -12.77
C GLU A 32 13.96 4.11 -11.79
N ILE A 33 14.22 4.70 -10.64
CA ILE A 33 15.04 4.08 -9.60
C ILE A 33 14.39 2.80 -9.09
N SER A 34 13.08 2.81 -8.85
CA SER A 34 12.32 1.62 -8.47
C SER A 34 12.51 0.47 -9.48
N LYS A 35 12.45 0.75 -10.78
CA LYS A 35 12.70 -0.27 -11.82
C LYS A 35 14.10 -0.88 -11.72
N LYS A 36 15.11 -0.07 -11.42
CA LYS A 36 16.49 -0.54 -11.23
C LYS A 36 16.59 -1.46 -10.00
N VAL A 37 15.97 -1.06 -8.88
CA VAL A 37 15.89 -1.90 -7.67
C VAL A 37 15.19 -3.22 -7.98
N MET A 38 14.01 -3.18 -8.61
CA MET A 38 13.26 -4.40 -8.96
C MET A 38 14.04 -5.32 -9.93
N ALA A 39 14.86 -4.75 -10.82
CA ALA A 39 15.72 -5.54 -11.70
C ALA A 39 16.81 -6.28 -10.93
N ILE A 40 17.41 -5.66 -9.90
CA ILE A 40 18.35 -6.33 -8.99
C ILE A 40 17.64 -7.45 -8.22
N LEU A 41 16.47 -7.17 -7.62
CA LEU A 41 15.73 -8.16 -6.84
C LEU A 41 15.36 -9.41 -7.66
N ARG A 42 15.02 -9.25 -8.94
CA ARG A 42 14.72 -10.38 -9.85
C ARG A 42 15.92 -11.28 -10.15
N GLN A 43 17.15 -10.86 -9.85
CA GLN A 43 18.33 -11.74 -9.96
C GLN A 43 18.39 -12.76 -8.81
N PHE A 44 17.74 -12.48 -7.69
CA PHE A 44 17.77 -13.33 -6.49
C PHE A 44 16.58 -14.28 -6.40
N SER A 45 15.43 -13.93 -7.00
CA SER A 45 14.23 -14.76 -6.97
C SER A 45 13.43 -14.62 -8.26
N PRO A 46 12.89 -15.71 -8.80
CA PRO A 46 11.93 -15.65 -9.90
C PRO A 46 10.58 -15.06 -9.48
N ILE A 47 10.27 -15.06 -8.17
CA ILE A 47 9.01 -14.56 -7.62
C ILE A 47 9.30 -13.28 -6.84
N VAL A 48 9.08 -12.14 -7.48
CA VAL A 48 9.20 -10.80 -6.90
C VAL A 48 7.87 -10.08 -7.02
N LEU A 49 7.20 -9.85 -5.90
CA LEU A 49 5.96 -9.08 -5.83
C LEU A 49 6.27 -7.61 -5.49
N SER A 50 6.21 -6.72 -6.46
CA SER A 50 6.25 -5.28 -6.21
C SER A 50 4.91 -4.82 -5.62
N VAL A 51 4.95 -4.26 -4.42
CA VAL A 51 3.77 -3.73 -3.70
C VAL A 51 3.56 -2.25 -3.98
N SER A 52 4.67 -1.50 -4.01
CA SER A 52 4.72 -0.07 -4.33
C SER A 52 6.01 0.25 -5.09
N ILE A 53 6.32 1.52 -5.27
CA ILE A 53 7.59 1.96 -5.89
C ILE A 53 8.82 1.70 -4.99
N ASP A 54 8.60 1.49 -3.68
CA ASP A 54 9.64 1.37 -2.65
C ASP A 54 9.56 0.07 -1.84
N GLU A 55 8.56 -0.78 -2.11
CA GLU A 55 8.37 -2.05 -1.39
C GLU A 55 8.20 -3.24 -2.35
N ALA A 56 8.89 -4.33 -2.02
CA ALA A 56 8.71 -5.60 -2.70
C ALA A 56 8.85 -6.78 -1.73
N TYR A 57 8.20 -7.88 -2.06
CA TYR A 57 8.44 -9.19 -1.44
C TYR A 57 9.17 -10.09 -2.43
N LEU A 58 10.08 -10.90 -1.91
CA LEU A 58 10.76 -11.96 -2.65
C LEU A 58 10.44 -13.29 -1.99
N ASP A 59 10.07 -14.27 -2.80
CA ASP A 59 10.03 -15.66 -2.34
C ASP A 59 11.42 -16.28 -2.54
N MET A 60 12.09 -16.54 -1.43
CA MET A 60 13.44 -17.13 -1.41
C MET A 60 13.42 -18.64 -1.12
N THR A 61 12.24 -19.28 -1.19
CA THR A 61 12.09 -20.72 -1.01
C THR A 61 12.94 -21.47 -2.05
N GLY A 62 13.74 -22.43 -1.60
CA GLY A 62 14.60 -23.25 -2.47
C GLY A 62 15.88 -22.57 -2.97
N THR A 63 16.17 -21.32 -2.55
CA THR A 63 17.38 -20.61 -3.01
C THR A 63 18.61 -20.78 -2.11
N LYS A 64 18.48 -21.57 -1.02
CA LYS A 64 19.52 -21.74 0.01
C LYS A 64 20.83 -22.28 -0.53
N ASP A 65 20.79 -23.18 -1.50
CA ASP A 65 21.99 -23.78 -2.09
C ASP A 65 22.76 -22.80 -3.00
N ILE A 66 22.06 -21.74 -3.48
CA ILE A 66 22.65 -20.71 -4.35
C ILE A 66 23.21 -19.56 -3.51
N TYR A 67 22.42 -19.02 -2.58
CA TYR A 67 22.74 -17.80 -1.83
C TYR A 67 23.10 -18.05 -0.37
N GLY A 68 23.00 -19.30 0.11
CA GLY A 68 23.23 -19.64 1.51
C GLY A 68 22.01 -19.34 2.41
N PRO A 69 22.25 -19.14 3.72
CA PRO A 69 21.17 -18.82 4.65
C PRO A 69 20.48 -17.48 4.29
N PRO A 70 19.20 -17.29 4.67
CA PRO A 70 18.43 -16.08 4.33
C PRO A 70 19.13 -14.76 4.71
N GLN A 71 19.82 -14.74 5.84
CA GLN A 71 20.60 -13.58 6.29
C GLN A 71 21.68 -13.19 5.26
N LYS A 72 22.44 -14.18 4.76
CA LYS A 72 23.50 -13.95 3.76
C LYS A 72 22.93 -13.45 2.43
N ALA A 73 21.83 -14.04 1.97
CA ALA A 73 21.12 -13.56 0.78
C ALA A 73 20.67 -12.11 0.91
N ALA A 74 20.13 -11.72 2.08
CA ALA A 74 19.71 -10.36 2.35
C ALA A 74 20.90 -9.37 2.38
N GLU A 75 22.03 -9.76 2.93
CA GLU A 75 23.27 -8.96 2.91
C GLU A 75 23.77 -8.72 1.48
N GLU A 76 23.70 -9.75 0.63
CA GLU A 76 24.08 -9.64 -0.77
C GLU A 76 23.12 -8.74 -1.57
N ILE A 77 21.82 -8.87 -1.36
CA ILE A 77 20.82 -7.97 -1.94
C ILE A 77 21.11 -6.52 -1.56
N ARG A 78 21.30 -6.22 -0.28
CA ARG A 78 21.63 -4.87 0.19
C ARG A 78 22.90 -4.33 -0.47
N LYS A 79 23.96 -5.12 -0.50
CA LYS A 79 25.23 -4.76 -1.14
C LYS A 79 25.06 -4.44 -2.62
N ASN A 80 24.28 -5.23 -3.35
CA ASN A 80 24.05 -5.01 -4.78
C ASN A 80 23.24 -3.74 -5.05
N ILE A 81 22.23 -3.45 -4.23
CA ILE A 81 21.45 -2.21 -4.35
C ILE A 81 22.32 -1.00 -3.97
N GLN A 82 23.08 -1.08 -2.89
CA GLN A 82 23.96 0.00 -2.46
C GLN A 82 25.04 0.30 -3.52
N ASN A 83 25.69 -0.72 -4.05
CA ASN A 83 26.76 -0.55 -5.04
C ASN A 83 26.22 -0.10 -6.41
N GLY A 84 25.06 -0.62 -6.82
CA GLY A 84 24.49 -0.33 -8.14
C GLY A 84 23.69 0.96 -8.23
N ILE A 85 23.09 1.41 -7.11
CA ILE A 85 22.14 2.52 -7.10
C ILE A 85 22.48 3.57 -6.04
N GLY A 86 23.22 3.20 -4.99
CA GLY A 86 23.55 4.10 -3.88
C GLY A 86 22.45 4.28 -2.84
N LEU A 87 21.47 3.38 -2.79
CA LEU A 87 20.35 3.46 -1.85
C LEU A 87 20.50 2.50 -0.68
N PRO A 88 20.28 2.94 0.57
CA PRO A 88 20.10 2.06 1.71
C PRO A 88 18.77 1.33 1.62
N VAL A 89 18.73 0.06 2.04
CA VAL A 89 17.51 -0.74 2.09
C VAL A 89 17.42 -1.56 3.37
N SER A 90 16.23 -1.61 3.96
CA SER A 90 15.93 -2.44 5.12
C SER A 90 15.24 -3.72 4.66
N ILE A 91 15.69 -4.88 5.15
CA ILE A 91 15.16 -6.18 4.77
C ILE A 91 14.63 -6.92 6.00
N GLY A 92 13.34 -7.24 5.97
CA GLY A 92 12.71 -8.15 6.92
C GLY A 92 12.66 -9.56 6.36
N ILE A 93 13.06 -10.54 7.14
CA ILE A 93 13.04 -11.95 6.78
C ILE A 93 12.04 -12.67 7.67
N GLY A 94 11.14 -13.44 7.07
CA GLY A 94 10.12 -14.18 7.80
C GLY A 94 9.57 -15.37 7.02
N PRO A 95 8.86 -16.27 7.69
CA PRO A 95 8.26 -17.47 7.08
C PRO A 95 7.12 -17.16 6.11
N ASN A 96 6.59 -15.95 6.16
CA ASN A 96 5.54 -15.44 5.29
C ASN A 96 5.65 -13.92 5.14
N ARG A 97 4.89 -13.34 4.20
CA ARG A 97 4.95 -11.91 3.89
C ARG A 97 4.55 -11.00 5.06
N LEU A 98 3.64 -11.46 5.94
CA LEU A 98 3.24 -10.69 7.11
C LEU A 98 4.40 -10.52 8.10
N VAL A 99 5.05 -11.63 8.46
CA VAL A 99 6.20 -11.61 9.38
C VAL A 99 7.35 -10.81 8.76
N ALA A 100 7.65 -11.03 7.47
CA ALA A 100 8.68 -10.27 6.77
C ALA A 100 8.38 -8.75 6.77
N LYS A 101 7.13 -8.33 6.55
CA LYS A 101 6.74 -6.91 6.61
C LYS A 101 6.96 -6.30 8.00
N VAL A 102 6.56 -7.02 9.06
CA VAL A 102 6.78 -6.53 10.41
C VAL A 102 8.27 -6.50 10.74
N CYS A 103 9.04 -7.52 10.34
CA CYS A 103 10.49 -7.54 10.52
C CYS A 103 11.19 -6.35 9.83
N THR A 104 10.67 -5.87 8.69
CA THR A 104 11.25 -4.70 7.99
C THR A 104 11.22 -3.45 8.87
N GLU A 105 10.19 -3.26 9.71
CA GLU A 105 10.13 -2.10 10.61
C GLU A 105 11.23 -2.15 11.68
N TYR A 106 11.61 -3.35 12.15
CA TYR A 106 12.72 -3.54 13.09
C TYR A 106 14.09 -3.49 12.40
N ALA A 107 14.12 -3.70 11.09
CA ALA A 107 15.33 -3.58 10.28
C ALA A 107 15.69 -2.13 9.95
N LYS A 108 14.78 -1.17 10.11
CA LYS A 108 15.00 0.26 9.80
C LYS A 108 15.90 0.92 10.84
N PRO A 109 16.72 1.90 10.44
CA PRO A 109 17.13 2.17 9.04
C PRO A 109 18.25 1.21 8.59
N ASP A 110 18.27 0.89 7.29
CA ASP A 110 19.39 0.20 6.61
C ASP A 110 19.88 -1.07 7.32
N GLY A 111 18.97 -1.91 7.81
CA GLY A 111 19.29 -3.15 8.55
C GLY A 111 18.65 -4.40 7.95
N ILE A 112 18.93 -5.52 8.61
CA ILE A 112 18.29 -6.81 8.37
C ILE A 112 17.74 -7.32 9.68
N PHE A 113 16.51 -7.80 9.69
CA PHE A 113 15.90 -8.42 10.85
C PHE A 113 15.16 -9.69 10.45
N GLN A 114 15.34 -10.76 11.20
CA GLN A 114 14.78 -12.07 10.90
C GLN A 114 14.00 -12.64 12.07
N ILE A 115 12.85 -13.21 11.77
CA ILE A 115 12.06 -14.03 12.70
C ILE A 115 11.76 -15.39 12.05
N GLN A 116 12.02 -16.47 12.77
CA GLN A 116 11.67 -17.82 12.33
C GLN A 116 10.22 -18.14 12.67
N GLN A 117 9.65 -19.18 12.02
CA GLN A 117 8.27 -19.60 12.24
C GLN A 117 7.96 -19.90 13.70
N VAL A 118 8.89 -20.58 14.40
CA VAL A 118 8.72 -20.97 15.81
C VAL A 118 8.73 -19.79 16.78
N GLU A 119 9.27 -18.67 16.37
CA GLU A 119 9.40 -17.45 17.17
C GLU A 119 8.23 -16.48 16.95
N ALA A 120 7.51 -16.62 15.82
CA ALA A 120 6.55 -15.62 15.35
C ALA A 120 5.46 -15.31 16.38
N GLU A 121 4.82 -16.30 16.99
CA GLU A 121 3.74 -16.08 17.96
C GLU A 121 4.25 -15.35 19.22
N ASN A 122 5.42 -15.73 19.72
CA ASN A 122 6.03 -15.08 20.88
C ASN A 122 6.47 -13.65 20.58
N PHE A 123 6.96 -13.40 19.38
CA PHE A 123 7.36 -12.07 18.93
C PHE A 123 6.15 -11.14 18.70
N PHE A 124 5.09 -11.66 18.09
CA PHE A 124 3.88 -10.88 17.82
C PHE A 124 3.08 -10.59 19.08
N GLY A 125 2.93 -11.58 19.96
CA GLY A 125 2.02 -11.52 21.10
C GLY A 125 2.05 -10.25 21.93
N PRO A 126 3.19 -9.76 22.41
CA PRO A 126 3.29 -8.56 23.25
C PRO A 126 3.11 -7.25 22.47
N GLN A 127 3.13 -7.27 21.14
CA GLN A 127 3.05 -6.06 20.36
C GLN A 127 1.67 -5.41 20.38
N PRO A 128 1.58 -4.06 20.30
CA PRO A 128 0.32 -3.37 20.18
C PRO A 128 -0.39 -3.73 18.87
N VAL A 129 -1.72 -3.76 18.90
CA VAL A 129 -2.54 -4.16 17.73
C VAL A 129 -2.27 -3.31 16.47
N ARG A 130 -1.91 -2.04 16.63
CA ARG A 130 -1.59 -1.12 15.53
C ARG A 130 -0.39 -1.57 14.68
N ASN A 131 0.50 -2.40 15.25
CA ASN A 131 1.67 -2.92 14.53
C ASN A 131 1.29 -4.01 13.52
N LEU A 132 0.07 -4.53 13.57
CA LEU A 132 -0.39 -5.52 12.60
C LEU A 132 -0.82 -4.83 11.30
N PRO A 133 -0.16 -5.13 10.17
CA PRO A 133 -0.59 -4.62 8.86
C PRO A 133 -2.07 -4.88 8.58
N GLY A 134 -2.81 -3.82 8.27
CA GLY A 134 -4.27 -3.85 8.11
C GLY A 134 -5.06 -3.33 9.31
N ILE A 135 -4.43 -3.04 10.45
CA ILE A 135 -5.08 -2.33 11.55
C ILE A 135 -4.71 -0.84 11.45
N GLY A 136 -5.67 -0.03 11.03
CA GLY A 136 -5.56 1.43 11.03
C GLY A 136 -6.29 2.03 12.25
N PRO A 137 -6.27 3.38 12.41
CA PRO A 137 -6.80 4.06 13.59
C PRO A 137 -8.22 3.66 13.98
N LYS A 138 -9.14 3.55 13.03
CA LYS A 138 -10.53 3.14 13.30
C LYS A 138 -10.66 1.70 13.83
N ALA A 139 -9.80 0.79 13.37
CA ALA A 139 -9.82 -0.59 13.87
C ALA A 139 -9.14 -0.69 15.23
N GLU A 140 -8.07 0.07 15.45
CA GLU A 140 -7.42 0.19 16.76
C GLU A 140 -8.39 0.73 17.80
N GLU A 141 -9.13 1.79 17.49
CA GLU A 141 -10.17 2.33 18.36
C GLU A 141 -11.28 1.31 18.67
N ALA A 142 -11.80 0.62 17.63
CA ALA A 142 -12.82 -0.41 17.81
C ALA A 142 -12.33 -1.58 18.68
N LEU A 143 -11.08 -1.97 18.57
CA LEU A 143 -10.45 -2.99 19.42
C LEU A 143 -10.21 -2.46 20.85
N GLY A 144 -9.79 -1.20 20.98
CA GLY A 144 -9.61 -0.53 22.28
C GLY A 144 -10.92 -0.48 23.09
N ASN A 145 -12.06 -0.22 22.43
CA ASN A 145 -13.39 -0.29 23.06
C ASN A 145 -13.77 -1.69 23.59
N LEU A 146 -13.05 -2.72 23.15
CA LEU A 146 -13.17 -4.10 23.64
C LEU A 146 -12.05 -4.47 24.63
N ASN A 147 -11.23 -3.51 25.07
CA ASN A 147 -10.04 -3.73 25.88
C ASN A 147 -8.99 -4.67 25.23
N ILE A 148 -8.89 -4.65 23.91
CA ILE A 148 -7.93 -5.43 23.11
C ILE A 148 -6.84 -4.46 22.61
N PHE A 149 -5.67 -4.49 23.26
CA PHE A 149 -4.54 -3.59 22.98
C PHE A 149 -3.32 -4.31 22.40
N THR A 150 -3.19 -5.63 22.65
CA THR A 150 -2.07 -6.43 22.17
C THR A 150 -2.49 -7.49 21.16
N LEU A 151 -1.54 -7.95 20.35
CA LEU A 151 -1.80 -9.01 19.38
C LEU A 151 -2.15 -10.34 20.06
N LYS A 152 -1.60 -10.63 21.24
CA LYS A 152 -2.01 -11.81 22.04
C LYS A 152 -3.47 -11.74 22.46
N GLN A 153 -3.94 -10.57 22.90
CA GLN A 153 -5.35 -10.37 23.23
C GLN A 153 -6.24 -10.53 22.01
N LEU A 154 -5.84 -9.95 20.87
CA LEU A 154 -6.55 -10.08 19.60
C LEU A 154 -6.65 -11.54 19.11
N ALA A 155 -5.54 -12.27 19.16
CA ALA A 155 -5.49 -13.69 18.77
C ALA A 155 -6.42 -14.58 19.59
N ASN A 156 -6.58 -14.26 20.88
CA ASN A 156 -7.37 -15.03 21.84
C ASN A 156 -8.82 -14.54 22.00
N ALA A 157 -9.15 -13.38 21.43
CA ALA A 157 -10.49 -12.82 21.52
C ALA A 157 -11.55 -13.74 20.85
N PRO A 158 -12.76 -13.82 21.41
CA PRO A 158 -13.86 -14.55 20.79
C PRO A 158 -14.17 -14.00 19.40
N VAL A 159 -14.21 -14.85 18.39
CA VAL A 159 -14.42 -14.44 16.99
C VAL A 159 -15.72 -13.67 16.78
N GLY A 160 -16.80 -14.07 17.50
CA GLY A 160 -18.09 -13.38 17.45
C GLY A 160 -18.02 -11.91 17.93
N LEU A 161 -17.16 -11.62 18.91
CA LEU A 161 -16.90 -10.27 19.39
C LEU A 161 -16.18 -9.44 18.33
N LEU A 162 -15.12 -9.99 17.74
CA LEU A 162 -14.36 -9.33 16.67
C LEU A 162 -15.22 -9.08 15.43
N ARG A 163 -16.06 -10.05 15.03
CA ARG A 163 -16.97 -9.88 13.88
C ARG A 163 -17.99 -8.75 14.07
N ARG A 164 -18.48 -8.54 15.29
CA ARG A 164 -19.37 -7.41 15.59
C ARG A 164 -18.66 -6.06 15.50
N ALA A 165 -17.41 -5.99 15.96
CA ALA A 165 -16.65 -4.73 15.99
C ALA A 165 -16.03 -4.35 14.64
N LEU A 166 -15.56 -5.33 13.86
CA LEU A 166 -14.74 -5.10 12.67
C LEU A 166 -15.39 -5.60 11.37
N GLY A 167 -16.52 -6.28 11.49
CA GLY A 167 -17.14 -7.02 10.40
C GLY A 167 -16.53 -8.43 10.21
N PRO A 168 -17.31 -9.38 9.61
CA PRO A 168 -16.91 -10.79 9.55
C PRO A 168 -15.60 -11.01 8.78
N ASN A 169 -15.52 -10.48 7.56
CA ASN A 169 -14.35 -10.68 6.70
C ASN A 169 -13.06 -10.17 7.35
N ARG A 170 -13.12 -9.02 8.01
CA ARG A 170 -11.94 -8.42 8.64
C ARG A 170 -11.53 -9.16 9.89
N ALA A 171 -12.49 -9.57 10.73
CA ALA A 171 -12.21 -10.33 11.94
C ALA A 171 -11.53 -11.67 11.61
N ASP A 172 -12.07 -12.40 10.64
CA ASP A 172 -11.52 -13.68 10.19
C ASP A 172 -10.11 -13.54 9.58
N TYR A 173 -9.85 -12.42 8.90
CA TYR A 173 -8.55 -12.10 8.30
C TYR A 173 -7.48 -11.75 9.33
N ILE A 174 -7.78 -10.89 10.32
CA ILE A 174 -6.74 -10.37 11.23
C ILE A 174 -6.43 -11.31 12.40
N ARG A 175 -7.39 -12.15 12.84
CA ARG A 175 -7.22 -12.99 14.02
C ARG A 175 -6.07 -14.00 13.89
N PRO A 176 -5.93 -14.82 12.84
CA PRO A 176 -4.76 -15.68 12.65
C PRO A 176 -3.48 -14.86 12.45
N ARG A 177 -3.55 -13.72 11.79
CA ARG A 177 -2.43 -12.82 11.54
C ARG A 177 -1.83 -12.25 12.83
N ALA A 178 -2.63 -12.10 13.88
CA ALA A 178 -2.16 -11.70 15.21
C ALA A 178 -1.21 -12.71 15.85
N ARG A 179 -1.12 -13.94 15.32
CA ARG A 179 -0.13 -14.98 15.69
C ARG A 179 1.03 -15.08 14.69
N GLY A 180 1.13 -14.18 13.74
CA GLY A 180 2.11 -14.26 12.66
C GLY A 180 1.76 -15.28 11.57
N ILE A 181 0.51 -15.75 11.49
CA ILE A 181 0.04 -16.71 10.48
C ILE A 181 -0.52 -15.96 9.27
N ASP A 182 0.08 -16.17 8.12
CA ASP A 182 -0.38 -15.65 6.83
C ASP A 182 -0.15 -16.72 5.76
N ASN A 183 -1.24 -17.31 5.27
CA ASN A 183 -1.21 -18.37 4.27
C ASN A 183 -1.44 -17.85 2.84
N GLU A 184 -1.49 -16.53 2.66
CA GLU A 184 -1.66 -15.98 1.32
C GLU A 184 -0.37 -16.17 0.51
N PRO A 185 -0.46 -16.82 -0.67
CA PRO A 185 0.71 -17.03 -1.52
C PRO A 185 1.24 -15.70 -2.04
N LEU A 186 2.56 -15.66 -2.30
CA LEU A 186 3.18 -14.54 -2.96
C LEU A 186 2.88 -14.63 -4.47
N GLN A 187 1.87 -13.94 -4.91
CA GLN A 187 1.44 -13.92 -6.32
C GLN A 187 1.43 -12.51 -6.86
N GLU A 188 1.80 -12.36 -8.12
CA GLU A 188 1.64 -11.09 -8.81
C GLU A 188 0.19 -10.63 -8.78
N ARG A 189 -0.01 -9.34 -8.54
CA ARG A 189 -1.34 -8.76 -8.63
C ARG A 189 -1.86 -8.92 -10.05
N GLY A 190 -3.04 -9.50 -10.19
CA GLY A 190 -3.75 -9.51 -11.46
C GLY A 190 -4.00 -8.10 -12.00
N LYS A 191 -4.67 -8.01 -13.15
CA LYS A 191 -5.03 -6.71 -13.76
C LYS A 191 -5.74 -5.80 -12.75
N ALA A 192 -5.48 -4.51 -12.82
CA ALA A 192 -6.13 -3.52 -11.97
C ALA A 192 -7.66 -3.62 -12.06
N LYS A 193 -8.34 -3.66 -10.91
CA LYS A 193 -9.81 -3.71 -10.86
C LYS A 193 -10.46 -2.37 -11.20
N SER A 194 -9.74 -1.27 -11.03
CA SER A 194 -10.17 0.09 -11.37
C SER A 194 -8.98 0.94 -11.81
N ILE A 195 -9.24 1.86 -12.73
CA ILE A 195 -8.30 2.87 -13.19
C ILE A 195 -8.95 4.22 -12.96
N SER A 196 -8.26 5.12 -12.27
CA SER A 196 -8.81 6.42 -11.90
C SER A 196 -7.85 7.56 -12.23
N ALA A 197 -8.40 8.77 -12.35
CA ALA A 197 -7.66 10.02 -12.34
C ALA A 197 -8.40 10.98 -11.42
N GLU A 198 -7.67 11.69 -10.58
CA GLU A 198 -8.25 12.68 -9.67
C GLU A 198 -7.36 13.92 -9.60
N THR A 199 -7.97 15.02 -9.18
CA THR A 199 -7.29 16.29 -8.94
C THR A 199 -7.89 16.94 -7.70
N THR A 200 -7.08 17.68 -6.97
CA THR A 200 -7.50 18.54 -5.87
C THR A 200 -7.17 19.98 -6.26
N PHE A 201 -8.09 20.88 -6.06
CA PHE A 201 -7.95 22.28 -6.42
C PHE A 201 -7.34 23.08 -5.28
N GLU A 202 -6.57 24.11 -5.60
CA GLU A 202 -6.04 25.06 -4.62
C GLU A 202 -7.15 25.92 -4.03
N THR A 203 -8.15 26.25 -4.85
CA THR A 203 -9.36 26.96 -4.48
C THR A 203 -10.59 26.18 -4.92
N ASP A 204 -11.66 26.24 -4.11
CA ASP A 204 -12.90 25.54 -4.43
C ASP A 204 -13.51 26.03 -5.74
N ILE A 205 -13.99 25.09 -6.54
CA ILE A 205 -14.65 25.36 -7.83
C ILE A 205 -16.15 25.27 -7.65
N SER A 206 -16.88 26.30 -8.06
CA SER A 206 -18.35 26.35 -8.04
C SER A 206 -18.97 26.43 -9.44
N GLY A 207 -18.18 26.74 -10.45
CA GLY A 207 -18.65 26.92 -11.84
C GLY A 207 -18.88 25.57 -12.55
N GLN A 208 -20.13 25.32 -12.99
CA GLN A 208 -20.47 24.09 -13.72
C GLN A 208 -19.62 23.91 -15.00
N SER A 209 -19.40 24.99 -15.76
CA SER A 209 -18.61 24.96 -17.00
C SER A 209 -17.14 24.57 -16.75
N GLU A 210 -16.58 24.97 -15.62
CA GLU A 210 -15.22 24.63 -15.22
C GLU A 210 -15.16 23.17 -14.76
N MET A 211 -16.11 22.71 -13.97
CA MET A 211 -16.20 21.29 -13.56
C MET A 211 -16.29 20.37 -14.77
N ILE A 212 -17.10 20.73 -15.78
CA ILE A 212 -17.23 19.96 -17.03
C ILE A 212 -15.88 19.82 -17.76
N LYS A 213 -15.11 20.92 -17.87
CA LYS A 213 -13.78 20.88 -18.48
C LYS A 213 -12.83 19.92 -17.74
N ILE A 214 -12.87 19.95 -16.41
CA ILE A 214 -12.05 19.08 -15.57
C ILE A 214 -12.45 17.61 -15.72
N VAL A 215 -13.75 17.31 -15.71
CA VAL A 215 -14.26 15.96 -15.94
C VAL A 215 -13.79 15.43 -17.30
N LYS A 216 -13.79 16.27 -18.36
CA LYS A 216 -13.26 15.92 -19.67
C LYS A 216 -11.78 15.55 -19.60
N GLN A 217 -10.95 16.40 -19.00
CA GLN A 217 -9.50 16.14 -18.86
C GLN A 217 -9.22 14.85 -18.03
N LEU A 218 -9.98 14.62 -16.97
CA LEU A 218 -9.84 13.40 -16.19
C LEU A 218 -10.28 12.16 -16.96
N SER A 219 -11.32 12.25 -17.78
CA SER A 219 -11.78 11.18 -18.68
C SER A 219 -10.72 10.81 -19.73
N GLU A 220 -10.10 11.80 -20.35
CA GLU A 220 -8.98 11.60 -21.28
C GLU A 220 -7.80 10.88 -20.63
N ARG A 221 -7.44 11.26 -19.38
CA ARG A 221 -6.38 10.58 -18.62
C ARG A 221 -6.74 9.13 -18.29
N VAL A 222 -8.00 8.86 -17.95
CA VAL A 222 -8.47 7.50 -17.65
C VAL A 222 -8.47 6.65 -18.91
N GLY A 223 -8.99 7.15 -20.04
CA GLY A 223 -8.98 6.43 -21.30
C GLY A 223 -7.56 6.13 -21.80
N ALA A 224 -6.65 7.08 -21.70
CA ALA A 224 -5.22 6.86 -22.03
C ALA A 224 -4.60 5.75 -21.17
N ARG A 225 -4.92 5.69 -19.85
CA ARG A 225 -4.45 4.63 -18.94
C ARG A 225 -5.06 3.28 -19.26
N LEU A 226 -6.35 3.23 -19.62
CA LEU A 226 -7.03 2.00 -20.04
C LEU A 226 -6.37 1.43 -21.30
N ARG A 227 -6.19 2.23 -22.34
CA ARG A 227 -5.51 1.83 -23.60
C ARG A 227 -4.09 1.34 -23.31
N LYS A 228 -3.32 2.08 -22.52
CA LYS A 228 -1.95 1.68 -22.14
C LYS A 228 -1.90 0.33 -21.40
N SER A 229 -2.93 0.00 -20.63
CA SER A 229 -3.01 -1.27 -19.89
C SER A 229 -3.68 -2.40 -20.68
N GLY A 230 -4.19 -2.14 -21.88
CA GLY A 230 -4.96 -3.10 -22.68
C GLY A 230 -6.26 -3.55 -21.99
N GLN A 231 -6.89 -2.65 -21.22
CA GLN A 231 -8.11 -2.96 -20.46
C GLN A 231 -9.28 -2.12 -20.95
N LEU A 232 -10.48 -2.71 -20.89
CA LEU A 232 -11.75 -2.03 -21.13
C LEU A 232 -12.49 -1.84 -19.82
N ALA A 233 -13.04 -0.66 -19.59
CA ALA A 233 -13.91 -0.38 -18.45
C ALA A 233 -15.34 -0.85 -18.72
N ARG A 234 -16.01 -1.32 -17.67
CA ARG A 234 -17.45 -1.70 -17.73
C ARG A 234 -18.38 -0.58 -17.27
N GLY A 235 -17.84 0.54 -16.81
CA GLY A 235 -18.60 1.68 -16.33
C GLY A 235 -17.69 2.78 -15.83
N ALA A 236 -18.27 3.92 -15.54
CA ALA A 236 -17.60 5.07 -14.96
C ALA A 236 -18.18 5.41 -13.57
N THR A 237 -17.32 5.91 -12.73
CA THR A 237 -17.66 6.40 -11.40
C THR A 237 -17.11 7.81 -11.25
N ILE A 238 -17.95 8.74 -10.83
CA ILE A 238 -17.53 10.08 -10.42
C ILE A 238 -17.50 10.16 -8.88
N LYS A 239 -16.44 10.78 -8.36
CA LYS A 239 -16.31 11.10 -6.94
C LYS A 239 -16.09 12.60 -6.81
N LEU A 240 -17.00 13.27 -6.13
CA LEU A 240 -16.92 14.69 -5.80
C LEU A 240 -16.71 14.85 -4.30
N ARG A 241 -15.72 15.67 -3.92
CA ARG A 241 -15.46 16.02 -2.52
C ARG A 241 -15.62 17.51 -2.31
N TYR A 242 -16.47 17.87 -1.36
CA TYR A 242 -16.70 19.24 -0.96
C TYR A 242 -15.61 19.76 0.00
N ARG A 243 -15.65 21.05 0.28
CA ARG A 243 -14.70 21.74 1.18
C ARG A 243 -14.70 21.16 2.60
N ASP A 244 -15.83 20.73 3.10
CA ASP A 244 -15.99 20.06 4.40
C ASP A 244 -15.55 18.58 4.40
N PHE A 245 -14.93 18.12 3.31
CA PHE A 245 -14.54 16.74 3.05
C PHE A 245 -15.72 15.75 2.88
N THR A 246 -16.95 16.22 2.88
CA THR A 246 -18.10 15.41 2.48
C THR A 246 -17.88 14.91 1.06
N THR A 247 -18.03 13.60 0.87
CA THR A 247 -17.76 12.97 -0.43
C THR A 247 -18.99 12.29 -0.95
N ILE A 248 -19.38 12.60 -2.16
CA ILE A 248 -20.42 11.88 -2.89
C ILE A 248 -19.83 11.08 -4.04
N THR A 249 -20.43 9.93 -4.31
CA THR A 249 -20.01 9.03 -5.38
C THR A 249 -21.23 8.62 -6.18
N ARG A 250 -21.12 8.66 -7.52
CA ARG A 250 -22.14 8.19 -8.45
C ARG A 250 -21.46 7.31 -9.48
N GLN A 251 -22.15 6.27 -9.94
CA GLN A 251 -21.63 5.36 -10.94
C GLN A 251 -22.70 4.94 -11.96
N ARG A 252 -22.24 4.61 -13.16
CA ARG A 252 -23.08 4.05 -14.22
C ARG A 252 -22.28 3.02 -15.01
N THR A 253 -22.95 1.90 -15.35
CA THR A 253 -22.40 0.84 -16.20
C THR A 253 -22.58 1.24 -17.66
N PHE A 254 -21.58 0.93 -18.49
CA PHE A 254 -21.67 1.09 -19.95
C PHE A 254 -22.48 -0.04 -20.57
N PRO A 255 -23.15 0.20 -21.71
CA PRO A 255 -23.82 -0.86 -22.46
C PRO A 255 -22.84 -1.96 -22.90
N ASN A 256 -21.64 -1.57 -23.35
CA ASN A 256 -20.55 -2.46 -23.71
C ASN A 256 -19.23 -1.96 -23.10
N PRO A 257 -18.30 -2.87 -22.71
CA PRO A 257 -16.98 -2.48 -22.22
C PRO A 257 -16.26 -1.56 -23.21
N ASN A 258 -15.66 -0.47 -22.70
CA ASN A 258 -15.07 0.58 -23.57
C ASN A 258 -13.85 1.25 -22.90
N ASP A 259 -12.96 1.83 -23.71
CA ASP A 259 -11.81 2.62 -23.28
C ASP A 259 -11.77 4.01 -23.94
N GLY A 260 -12.83 4.37 -24.66
CA GLY A 260 -12.97 5.66 -25.36
C GLY A 260 -13.22 6.82 -24.40
N ASP A 261 -12.43 7.86 -24.54
CA ASP A 261 -12.48 9.06 -23.70
C ASP A 261 -13.87 9.70 -23.73
N GLN A 262 -14.51 9.71 -24.91
CA GLN A 262 -15.82 10.34 -25.11
C GLN A 262 -16.93 9.61 -24.32
N ILE A 263 -16.96 8.28 -24.36
CA ILE A 263 -17.96 7.50 -23.63
C ILE A 263 -17.77 7.65 -22.11
N ILE A 264 -16.53 7.65 -21.64
CA ILE A 264 -16.21 7.89 -20.24
C ILE A 264 -16.67 9.27 -19.83
N TYR A 265 -16.39 10.29 -20.62
CA TYR A 265 -16.77 11.69 -20.37
C TYR A 265 -18.29 11.87 -20.36
N GLU A 266 -19.00 11.44 -21.40
CA GLU A 266 -20.45 11.57 -21.51
C GLU A 266 -21.16 10.89 -20.35
N THR A 267 -20.69 9.69 -19.97
CA THR A 267 -21.24 8.99 -18.80
C THR A 267 -20.96 9.75 -17.53
N ALA A 268 -19.74 10.24 -17.31
CA ALA A 268 -19.37 10.98 -16.10
C ALA A 268 -20.14 12.29 -15.98
N GLN A 269 -20.40 12.97 -17.11
CA GLN A 269 -21.15 14.23 -17.15
C GLN A 269 -22.62 14.06 -16.72
N THR A 270 -23.20 12.88 -16.95
CA THR A 270 -24.60 12.60 -16.56
C THR A 270 -24.78 12.14 -15.11
N LEU A 271 -23.70 11.98 -14.36
CA LEU A 271 -23.70 11.49 -12.96
C LEU A 271 -23.71 12.62 -11.94
#